data_5ba67b44c1d07480eb8d0ada51e5a939
#
_entry.id   5ba67b44c1d07480eb8d0ada51e5a939
#
_cell.length_a   1.000
_cell.length_b   1.000
_cell.length_c   1.000
_cell.angle_alpha   90.00
_cell.angle_beta   90.00
_cell.angle_gamma   90.00
#
_symmetry.space_group_name_H-M   'P 1'
#
loop_
_entity.id
_entity.type
_entity.pdbx_description
1 polymer ?
#
loop_
_entity_poly.entity_id
_entity_poly.type
_entity_poly.pdbx_seq_one_letter_code
_entity_poly.pdbx_strand_id
1 'polypeptide(L)'
;MTEKQKSFRRIWKKFIGWTSMLLVALVAAMVFMANLRLQAVKQQSAATEATLAARLSDRETQIAILQNALNRTTSDLSTRESLIARLNLLIGQLKEASGIAEKAGLVLLTLADQNSVAFKVSQSTLSPDQREKLAENLVLIKYARTFPAFEIQITGHTDDTWEGKADHSASSRKKNLDLSLKRAEAVKQFLVDHQIPSDKIQVEGRGMQWPVGATSEADEATIAERNKNDSARQANRRVEVLIKGVDLNVPTPADVKP
;
A
#
# COMPACT_ATOMS: atom_id res chain seq x y z
N MET A 1 4.05 108.13 -36.35
CA MET A 1 4.09 106.68 -36.51
C MET A 1 3.57 106.37 -37.90
N THR A 2 4.44 105.90 -38.79
CA THR A 2 4.09 105.63 -40.19
C THR A 2 3.18 104.45 -40.38
N GLU A 3 2.35 104.40 -41.42
CA GLU A 3 1.43 103.30 -41.73
C GLU A 3 2.15 101.93 -41.80
N LYS A 4 3.38 101.93 -42.28
CA LYS A 4 4.25 100.72 -42.32
C LYS A 4 4.55 100.17 -40.91
N GLN A 5 4.76 101.03 -39.89
CA GLN A 5 5.00 100.62 -38.55
C GLN A 5 3.73 99.96 -37.86
N LYS A 6 2.58 100.50 -38.20
CA LYS A 6 1.30 99.94 -37.72
C LYS A 6 1.00 98.54 -38.35
N SER A 7 1.31 98.33 -39.65
CA SER A 7 1.16 97.11 -40.36
C SER A 7 2.11 96.00 -39.79
N PHE A 8 3.40 96.35 -39.56
CA PHE A 8 4.41 95.48 -39.01
C PHE A 8 4.04 95.03 -37.57
N ARG A 9 3.54 95.90 -36.73
CA ARG A 9 3.06 95.53 -35.39
C ARG A 9 1.84 94.58 -35.44
N ARG A 10 0.95 94.72 -36.39
CA ARG A 10 -0.19 93.76 -36.54
C ARG A 10 0.27 92.41 -36.98
N ILE A 11 1.22 92.32 -37.90
CA ILE A 11 1.79 91.08 -38.36
C ILE A 11 2.55 90.37 -37.24
N TRP A 12 3.36 91.11 -36.50
CA TRP A 12 4.12 90.59 -35.34
C TRP A 12 3.22 90.13 -34.20
N LYS A 13 2.15 90.83 -33.90
CA LYS A 13 1.17 90.34 -32.92
C LYS A 13 0.47 89.03 -33.36
N LYS A 14 0.14 88.93 -34.61
CA LYS A 14 -0.40 87.69 -35.16
C LYS A 14 0.62 86.57 -35.11
N PHE A 15 1.86 86.81 -35.50
CA PHE A 15 2.94 85.81 -35.44
C PHE A 15 3.22 85.32 -33.99
N ILE A 16 3.31 86.20 -33.03
CA ILE A 16 3.46 85.87 -31.62
C ILE A 16 2.24 85.10 -31.13
N GLY A 17 1.04 85.47 -31.55
CA GLY A 17 -0.18 84.65 -31.21
C GLY A 17 -0.16 83.25 -31.77
N TRP A 18 0.29 83.09 -33.00
CA TRP A 18 0.40 81.76 -33.64
C TRP A 18 1.50 80.87 -33.02
N THR A 19 2.67 81.47 -32.71
CA THR A 19 3.76 80.71 -32.06
C THR A 19 3.41 80.27 -30.63
N SER A 20 2.71 81.17 -29.89
CA SER A 20 2.23 80.81 -28.53
C SER A 20 1.17 79.64 -28.61
N MET A 21 0.28 79.72 -29.61
CA MET A 21 -0.75 78.69 -29.77
C MET A 21 -0.13 77.31 -30.18
N LEU A 22 0.91 77.32 -31.03
CA LEU A 22 1.69 76.17 -31.38
C LEU A 22 2.43 75.57 -30.19
N LEU A 23 3.03 76.40 -29.37
CA LEU A 23 3.72 75.95 -28.15
C LEU A 23 2.77 75.26 -27.16
N VAL A 24 1.59 75.86 -26.96
CA VAL A 24 0.54 75.27 -26.09
C VAL A 24 0.07 73.94 -26.62
N ALA A 25 -0.16 73.83 -27.96
CA ALA A 25 -0.55 72.58 -28.59
C ALA A 25 0.53 71.49 -28.42
N LEU A 26 1.81 71.89 -28.57
CA LEU A 26 2.93 70.94 -28.42
C LEU A 26 3.09 70.46 -26.96
N VAL A 27 2.92 71.32 -25.99
CA VAL A 27 2.91 70.95 -24.56
C VAL A 27 1.73 70.07 -24.24
N ALA A 28 0.53 70.39 -24.77
CA ALA A 28 -0.65 69.52 -24.58
C ALA A 28 -0.45 68.13 -25.19
N ALA A 29 0.16 68.07 -26.39
CA ALA A 29 0.50 66.79 -27.03
C ALA A 29 1.53 65.98 -26.20
N MET A 30 2.56 66.63 -25.68
CA MET A 30 3.54 65.97 -24.77
C MET A 30 2.89 65.43 -23.51
N VAL A 31 2.02 66.18 -22.86
CA VAL A 31 1.28 65.73 -21.67
C VAL A 31 0.36 64.57 -22.01
N PHE A 32 -0.32 64.63 -23.14
CA PHE A 32 -1.17 63.54 -23.60
C PHE A 32 -0.37 62.25 -23.86
N MET A 33 0.77 62.35 -24.56
CA MET A 33 1.66 61.19 -24.81
C MET A 33 2.26 60.65 -23.51
N ALA A 34 2.62 61.52 -22.55
CA ALA A 34 3.09 61.05 -21.25
C ALA A 34 2.02 60.29 -20.49
N ASN A 35 0.76 60.77 -20.52
CA ASN A 35 -0.36 60.07 -19.91
C ASN A 35 -0.63 58.70 -20.57
N LEU A 36 -0.58 58.61 -21.90
CA LEU A 36 -0.72 57.32 -22.62
C LEU A 36 0.38 56.34 -22.21
N ARG A 37 1.64 56.80 -22.12
CA ARG A 37 2.76 55.96 -21.66
C ARG A 37 2.56 55.49 -20.21
N LEU A 38 2.13 56.40 -19.34
CA LEU A 38 1.86 56.04 -17.94
C LEU A 38 0.75 54.98 -17.81
N GLN A 39 -0.31 55.11 -18.61
CA GLN A 39 -1.39 54.11 -18.65
C GLN A 39 -0.89 52.76 -19.18
N ALA A 40 -0.09 52.74 -20.25
CA ALA A 40 0.52 51.51 -20.78
C ALA A 40 1.41 50.82 -19.76
N VAL A 41 2.26 51.56 -19.04
CA VAL A 41 3.10 51.01 -17.96
C VAL A 41 2.26 50.45 -16.82
N LYS A 42 1.20 51.16 -16.41
CA LYS A 42 0.27 50.65 -15.38
C LYS A 42 -0.42 49.38 -15.80
N GLN A 43 -0.87 49.29 -17.04
CA GLN A 43 -1.49 48.06 -17.57
C GLN A 43 -0.48 46.89 -17.64
N GLN A 44 0.75 47.16 -18.05
CA GLN A 44 1.80 46.15 -18.11
C GLN A 44 2.19 45.68 -16.68
N SER A 45 2.30 46.56 -15.69
CA SER A 45 2.57 46.15 -14.31
C SER A 45 1.43 45.33 -13.73
N ALA A 46 0.17 45.70 -13.96
CA ALA A 46 -0.98 44.93 -13.52
C ALA A 46 -1.03 43.53 -14.17
N ALA A 47 -0.70 43.42 -15.45
CA ALA A 47 -0.60 42.16 -16.14
C ALA A 47 0.52 41.27 -15.59
N THR A 48 1.69 41.84 -15.27
CA THR A 48 2.80 41.09 -14.64
C THR A 48 2.46 40.67 -13.22
N GLU A 49 1.81 41.50 -12.44
CA GLU A 49 1.33 41.13 -11.10
C GLU A 49 0.32 39.99 -11.15
N ALA A 50 -0.64 40.03 -12.08
CA ALA A 50 -1.60 38.97 -12.27
C ALA A 50 -0.93 37.61 -12.68
N THR A 51 0.07 37.67 -13.56
CA THR A 51 0.82 36.45 -13.95
C THR A 51 1.66 35.89 -12.83
N LEU A 52 2.27 36.74 -12.00
CA LEU A 52 3.01 36.35 -10.80
C LEU A 52 2.08 35.72 -9.76
N ALA A 53 0.92 36.34 -9.50
CA ALA A 53 -0.08 35.77 -8.60
C ALA A 53 -0.58 34.39 -9.05
N ALA A 54 -0.85 34.22 -10.35
CA ALA A 54 -1.23 32.93 -10.91
C ALA A 54 -0.12 31.86 -10.74
N ARG A 55 1.14 32.23 -10.97
CA ARG A 55 2.29 31.32 -10.76
C ARG A 55 2.48 30.97 -9.28
N LEU A 56 2.27 31.91 -8.37
CA LEU A 56 2.33 31.63 -6.93
C LEU A 56 1.24 30.65 -6.52
N SER A 57 0.01 30.86 -6.93
CA SER A 57 -1.11 29.94 -6.66
C SER A 57 -0.86 28.52 -7.23
N ASP A 58 -0.30 28.40 -8.45
CA ASP A 58 0.07 27.11 -9.02
C ASP A 58 1.17 26.43 -8.19
N ARG A 59 2.20 27.16 -7.75
CA ARG A 59 3.26 26.65 -6.89
C ARG A 59 2.75 26.22 -5.51
N GLU A 60 1.85 26.98 -4.91
CA GLU A 60 1.21 26.60 -3.65
C GLU A 60 0.42 25.29 -3.79
N THR A 61 -0.29 25.13 -4.91
CA THR A 61 -1.01 23.89 -5.22
C THR A 61 -0.04 22.69 -5.39
N GLN A 62 1.07 22.89 -6.11
CA GLN A 62 2.10 21.86 -6.27
C GLN A 62 2.73 21.46 -4.92
N ILE A 63 3.02 22.42 -4.06
CA ILE A 63 3.54 22.18 -2.71
C ILE A 63 2.55 21.36 -1.89
N ALA A 64 1.26 21.69 -1.91
CA ALA A 64 0.24 20.93 -1.20
C ALA A 64 0.13 19.46 -1.70
N ILE A 65 0.21 19.25 -3.00
CA ILE A 65 0.22 17.89 -3.60
C ILE A 65 1.45 17.10 -3.13
N LEU A 66 2.64 17.73 -3.16
CA LEU A 66 3.88 17.08 -2.73
C LEU A 66 3.88 16.78 -1.23
N GLN A 67 3.35 17.67 -0.41
CA GLN A 67 3.19 17.43 1.03
C GLN A 67 2.24 16.26 1.32
N ASN A 68 1.13 16.17 0.59
CA ASN A 68 0.21 15.04 0.72
C ASN A 68 0.85 13.71 0.27
N ALA A 69 1.63 13.71 -0.81
CA ALA A 69 2.37 12.54 -1.26
C ALA A 69 3.45 12.13 -0.23
N LEU A 70 4.17 13.08 0.34
CA LEU A 70 5.15 12.83 1.38
C LEU A 70 4.51 12.23 2.64
N ASN A 71 3.36 12.76 3.07
CA ASN A 71 2.64 12.25 4.24
C ASN A 71 2.16 10.81 4.02
N ARG A 72 1.71 10.47 2.81
CA ARG A 72 1.34 9.08 2.46
C ARG A 72 2.54 8.14 2.52
N THR A 73 3.66 8.53 1.92
CA THR A 73 4.88 7.71 1.95
C THR A 73 5.46 7.54 3.35
N THR A 74 5.38 8.55 4.21
CA THR A 74 5.79 8.44 5.62
C THR A 74 4.86 7.52 6.41
N SER A 75 3.56 7.54 6.17
CA SER A 75 2.60 6.60 6.76
C SER A 75 2.86 5.16 6.33
N ASP A 76 3.14 4.94 5.04
CA ASP A 76 3.48 3.62 4.50
C ASP A 76 4.80 3.08 5.09
N LEU A 77 5.80 3.94 5.26
CA LEU A 77 7.06 3.58 5.93
C LEU A 77 6.84 3.17 7.38
N SER A 78 6.07 3.95 8.15
CA SER A 78 5.72 3.61 9.54
C SER A 78 5.00 2.27 9.66
N THR A 79 4.09 1.98 8.72
CA THR A 79 3.40 0.69 8.66
C THR A 79 4.38 -0.46 8.38
N ARG A 80 5.32 -0.26 7.44
CA ARG A 80 6.36 -1.27 7.13
C ARG A 80 7.31 -1.49 8.30
N GLU A 81 7.71 -0.44 9.01
CA GLU A 81 8.56 -0.56 10.21
C GLU A 81 7.86 -1.33 11.33
N SER A 82 6.56 -1.09 11.54
CA SER A 82 5.77 -1.85 12.52
C SER A 82 5.65 -3.33 12.15
N LEU A 83 5.50 -3.65 10.86
CA LEU A 83 5.51 -5.03 10.35
C LEU A 83 6.87 -5.70 10.54
N ILE A 84 7.97 -5.00 10.26
CA ILE A 84 9.33 -5.51 10.48
C ILE A 84 9.57 -5.79 11.98
N ALA A 85 9.17 -4.87 12.86
CA ALA A 85 9.27 -5.06 14.30
C ALA A 85 8.48 -6.29 14.77
N ARG A 86 7.26 -6.47 14.26
CA ARG A 86 6.41 -7.64 14.55
C ARG A 86 7.01 -8.94 14.01
N LEU A 87 7.59 -8.92 12.82
CA LEU A 87 8.30 -10.05 12.23
C LEU A 87 9.52 -10.44 13.07
N ASN A 88 10.32 -9.47 13.49
CA ASN A 88 11.49 -9.72 14.32
C ASN A 88 11.10 -10.30 15.70
N LEU A 89 9.99 -9.83 16.27
CA LEU A 89 9.44 -10.40 17.50
C LEU A 89 9.01 -11.87 17.29
N LEU A 90 8.30 -12.17 16.22
CA LEU A 90 7.89 -13.54 15.87
C LEU A 90 9.09 -14.45 15.60
N ILE A 91 10.10 -13.96 14.91
CA ILE A 91 11.37 -14.66 14.69
C ILE A 91 12.06 -14.95 16.03
N GLY A 92 12.07 -13.97 16.95
CA GLY A 92 12.62 -14.16 18.31
C GLY A 92 11.87 -15.25 19.08
N GLN A 93 10.54 -15.21 19.10
CA GLN A 93 9.69 -16.21 19.73
C GLN A 93 9.86 -17.61 19.12
N LEU A 94 10.00 -17.70 17.79
CA LEU A 94 10.28 -18.95 17.08
C LEU A 94 11.68 -19.51 17.41
N LYS A 95 12.69 -18.65 17.50
CA LYS A 95 14.04 -19.05 17.93
C LYS A 95 14.05 -19.62 19.36
N GLU A 96 13.32 -18.99 20.27
CA GLU A 96 13.18 -19.49 21.65
C GLU A 96 12.39 -20.80 21.74
N ALA A 97 11.32 -20.94 20.93
CA ALA A 97 10.51 -22.15 20.88
C ALA A 97 11.20 -23.32 20.15
N SER A 98 12.14 -23.03 19.27
CA SER A 98 12.70 -23.99 18.31
C SER A 98 14.14 -24.41 18.60
N GLY A 99 14.64 -24.47 19.81
CA GLY A 99 16.01 -24.97 20.08
C GLY A 99 16.48 -26.18 19.22
N ILE A 100 15.62 -26.60 18.27
CA ILE A 100 15.82 -27.66 17.25
C ILE A 100 15.93 -27.07 15.82
N ALA A 101 15.52 -25.83 15.54
CA ALA A 101 15.38 -25.31 14.17
C ALA A 101 16.67 -24.74 13.56
N GLU A 102 17.71 -24.57 14.34
CA GLU A 102 18.99 -24.03 13.85
C GLU A 102 19.71 -24.92 12.84
N LYS A 103 19.34 -26.20 12.74
CA LYS A 103 19.97 -27.19 11.82
C LYS A 103 19.30 -27.37 10.47
N ALA A 104 18.12 -26.79 10.20
CA ALA A 104 17.35 -27.16 9.01
C ALA A 104 16.91 -26.00 8.09
N GLY A 105 17.21 -24.72 8.39
CA GLY A 105 16.73 -23.60 7.56
C GLY A 105 15.20 -23.55 7.45
N LEU A 106 14.48 -24.00 8.48
CA LEU A 106 13.04 -24.18 8.47
C LEU A 106 12.39 -22.97 9.16
N VAL A 107 11.75 -22.11 8.41
CA VAL A 107 10.88 -21.07 8.97
C VAL A 107 9.48 -21.62 9.04
N LEU A 108 9.06 -21.99 10.26
CA LEU A 108 7.68 -22.37 10.54
C LEU A 108 6.84 -21.10 10.65
N LEU A 109 6.09 -20.77 9.64
CA LEU A 109 5.02 -19.79 9.72
C LEU A 109 3.73 -20.57 10.00
N THR A 110 3.42 -20.77 11.26
CA THR A 110 2.11 -21.27 11.64
C THR A 110 1.15 -20.09 11.57
N LEU A 111 0.30 -20.06 10.58
CA LEU A 111 -0.89 -19.20 10.54
C LEU A 111 -1.94 -19.77 11.53
N ALA A 112 -1.48 -20.18 12.71
CA ALA A 112 -2.29 -20.66 13.79
C ALA A 112 -2.45 -19.57 14.84
N ASP A 113 -3.60 -19.47 15.37
CA ASP A 113 -4.08 -18.81 16.55
C ASP A 113 -4.68 -17.40 16.40
N GLN A 114 -4.05 -16.39 15.97
CA GLN A 114 -4.72 -15.08 15.77
C GLN A 114 -4.78 -14.68 14.32
N ASN A 115 -4.01 -15.37 13.47
CA ASN A 115 -3.95 -15.17 12.03
C ASN A 115 -4.40 -16.43 11.24
N SER A 116 -4.93 -17.45 11.90
CA SER A 116 -5.33 -18.69 11.23
C SER A 116 -6.56 -18.45 10.37
N VAL A 117 -6.52 -18.99 9.17
CA VAL A 117 -7.68 -19.09 8.30
C VAL A 117 -8.61 -20.14 8.93
N ALA A 118 -9.46 -19.70 9.87
CA ALA A 118 -10.43 -20.57 10.50
C ALA A 118 -11.61 -20.80 9.55
N PHE A 119 -11.79 -22.02 9.10
CA PHE A 119 -12.92 -22.37 8.25
C PHE A 119 -14.18 -22.64 9.10
N LYS A 120 -15.33 -22.22 8.61
CA LYS A 120 -16.61 -22.65 9.20
C LYS A 120 -16.79 -24.16 8.99
N VAL A 121 -17.66 -24.75 9.79
CA VAL A 121 -18.00 -26.17 9.69
C VAL A 121 -18.36 -26.51 8.26
N SER A 122 -17.83 -27.63 7.74
CA SER A 122 -18.07 -28.14 6.38
C SER A 122 -17.73 -27.20 5.21
N GLN A 123 -17.06 -26.06 5.46
CA GLN A 123 -16.64 -25.14 4.40
C GLN A 123 -15.16 -25.30 4.05
N SER A 124 -14.86 -25.20 2.75
CA SER A 124 -13.51 -25.19 2.20
C SER A 124 -13.19 -23.91 1.41
N THR A 125 -14.17 -23.03 1.19
CA THR A 125 -13.96 -21.76 0.49
C THR A 125 -13.49 -20.68 1.43
N LEU A 126 -12.51 -19.88 1.00
CA LEU A 126 -12.02 -18.74 1.76
C LEU A 126 -13.03 -17.60 1.76
N SER A 127 -13.42 -17.12 2.95
CA SER A 127 -14.22 -15.91 3.10
C SER A 127 -13.40 -14.65 2.74
N PRO A 128 -14.04 -13.50 2.50
CA PRO A 128 -13.33 -12.24 2.29
C PRO A 128 -12.33 -11.91 3.41
N ASP A 129 -12.75 -12.04 4.69
CA ASP A 129 -11.89 -11.78 5.86
C ASP A 129 -10.67 -12.71 5.91
N GLN A 130 -10.85 -13.97 5.50
CA GLN A 130 -9.77 -14.94 5.42
C GLN A 130 -8.79 -14.61 4.30
N ARG A 131 -9.29 -14.13 3.17
CA ARG A 131 -8.44 -13.65 2.06
C ARG A 131 -7.63 -12.44 2.46
N GLU A 132 -8.22 -11.50 3.20
CA GLU A 132 -7.53 -10.31 3.74
C GLU A 132 -6.40 -10.71 4.68
N LYS A 133 -6.66 -11.59 5.64
CA LYS A 133 -5.63 -12.12 6.56
C LYS A 133 -4.50 -12.86 5.84
N LEU A 134 -4.81 -13.61 4.79
CA LEU A 134 -3.78 -14.24 3.95
C LEU A 134 -2.97 -13.19 3.18
N ALA A 135 -3.63 -12.13 2.69
CA ALA A 135 -2.98 -11.04 1.97
C ALA A 135 -1.96 -10.29 2.84
N GLU A 136 -2.22 -10.11 4.14
CA GLU A 136 -1.27 -9.53 5.10
C GLU A 136 0.06 -10.29 5.17
N ASN A 137 0.02 -11.60 4.95
CA ASN A 137 1.19 -12.47 5.00
C ASN A 137 1.91 -12.63 3.64
N LEU A 138 1.33 -12.13 2.55
CA LEU A 138 1.93 -12.25 1.21
C LEU A 138 3.28 -11.56 1.10
N VAL A 139 3.52 -10.49 1.84
CA VAL A 139 4.81 -9.77 1.84
C VAL A 139 5.93 -10.71 2.29
N LEU A 140 5.70 -11.48 3.37
CA LEU A 140 6.67 -12.44 3.88
C LEU A 140 6.88 -13.60 2.88
N ILE A 141 5.81 -14.13 2.29
CA ILE A 141 5.89 -15.20 1.31
C ILE A 141 6.64 -14.74 0.05
N LYS A 142 6.38 -13.51 -0.41
CA LYS A 142 7.09 -12.92 -1.55
C LYS A 142 8.58 -12.68 -1.25
N TYR A 143 8.91 -12.28 -0.04
CA TYR A 143 10.30 -12.20 0.41
C TYR A 143 10.96 -13.58 0.43
N ALA A 144 10.31 -14.57 1.04
CA ALA A 144 10.83 -15.94 1.10
C ALA A 144 11.11 -16.51 -0.31
N ARG A 145 10.34 -16.13 -1.32
CA ARG A 145 10.53 -16.54 -2.72
C ARG A 145 11.87 -16.10 -3.31
N THR A 146 12.56 -15.12 -2.75
CA THR A 146 13.90 -14.70 -3.22
C THR A 146 15.00 -15.73 -2.93
N PHE A 147 14.72 -16.72 -2.06
CA PHE A 147 15.67 -17.78 -1.72
C PHE A 147 15.56 -18.95 -2.71
N PRO A 148 16.70 -19.50 -3.18
CA PRO A 148 16.70 -20.56 -4.21
C PRO A 148 15.99 -21.84 -3.80
N ALA A 149 16.09 -22.22 -2.52
CA ALA A 149 15.50 -23.42 -1.95
C ALA A 149 14.07 -23.22 -1.43
N PHE A 150 13.44 -22.08 -1.76
CA PHE A 150 12.09 -21.76 -1.32
C PHE A 150 11.06 -22.80 -1.74
N GLU A 151 10.31 -23.29 -0.77
CA GLU A 151 9.16 -24.17 -0.94
C GLU A 151 8.09 -23.81 0.08
N ILE A 152 6.84 -24.04 -0.27
CA ILE A 152 5.69 -23.89 0.66
C ILE A 152 5.02 -25.26 0.82
N GLN A 153 4.79 -25.66 2.06
CA GLN A 153 3.92 -26.78 2.40
C GLN A 153 2.66 -26.25 3.07
N ILE A 154 1.50 -26.60 2.52
CA ILE A 154 0.20 -26.21 3.05
C ILE A 154 -0.50 -27.47 3.57
N THR A 155 -0.81 -27.48 4.86
CA THR A 155 -1.44 -28.63 5.53
C THR A 155 -2.81 -28.22 6.06
N GLY A 156 -3.85 -28.86 5.59
CA GLY A 156 -5.23 -28.64 6.04
C GLY A 156 -5.61 -29.60 7.17
N HIS A 157 -6.43 -29.09 8.10
CA HIS A 157 -6.94 -29.84 9.26
C HIS A 157 -8.43 -29.61 9.44
N THR A 158 -9.10 -30.55 10.10
CA THR A 158 -10.50 -30.45 10.50
C THR A 158 -10.64 -30.76 11.99
N ASP A 159 -11.79 -30.40 12.54
CA ASP A 159 -12.25 -30.95 13.81
C ASP A 159 -12.83 -32.39 13.62
N ASP A 160 -13.39 -32.92 14.68
CA ASP A 160 -13.98 -34.27 14.72
C ASP A 160 -15.44 -34.30 14.31
N THR A 161 -16.00 -33.18 13.81
CA THR A 161 -17.42 -33.14 13.47
C THR A 161 -17.70 -33.41 12.00
N TRP A 162 -18.79 -34.13 11.75
CA TRP A 162 -19.41 -34.26 10.45
C TRP A 162 -20.93 -34.04 10.59
N GLU A 163 -21.50 -33.17 9.75
CA GLU A 163 -22.92 -32.77 9.84
C GLU A 163 -23.34 -32.29 11.24
N GLY A 164 -22.43 -31.56 11.92
CA GLY A 164 -22.67 -30.96 13.23
C GLY A 164 -22.59 -31.92 14.42
N LYS A 165 -22.17 -33.17 14.22
CA LYS A 165 -22.00 -34.16 15.28
C LYS A 165 -20.57 -34.71 15.28
N ALA A 166 -20.03 -34.97 16.47
CA ALA A 166 -18.76 -35.69 16.59
C ALA A 166 -18.94 -37.12 16.02
N ASP A 167 -18.09 -37.48 15.08
CA ASP A 167 -18.14 -38.79 14.39
C ASP A 167 -16.72 -39.25 14.04
N HIS A 168 -16.29 -40.31 14.66
CA HIS A 168 -14.97 -40.91 14.49
C HIS A 168 -14.97 -42.16 13.59
N SER A 169 -16.08 -42.41 12.89
CA SER A 169 -16.18 -43.51 11.95
C SER A 169 -15.18 -43.43 10.81
N ALA A 170 -14.81 -44.51 10.19
CA ALA A 170 -13.94 -44.56 9.02
C ALA A 170 -14.46 -43.69 7.86
N SER A 171 -15.80 -43.63 7.70
CA SER A 171 -16.45 -42.76 6.70
C SER A 171 -16.22 -41.27 7.02
N SER A 172 -16.40 -40.87 8.28
CA SER A 172 -16.19 -39.49 8.72
C SER A 172 -14.71 -39.10 8.62
N ARG A 173 -13.80 -39.98 9.00
CA ARG A 173 -12.34 -39.75 8.82
C ARG A 173 -11.97 -39.45 7.37
N LYS A 174 -12.49 -40.27 6.43
CA LYS A 174 -12.28 -40.05 4.98
C LYS A 174 -12.83 -38.69 4.51
N LYS A 175 -14.06 -38.36 4.90
CA LYS A 175 -14.72 -37.10 4.53
C LYS A 175 -13.94 -35.89 5.11
N ASN A 176 -13.49 -36.00 6.35
CA ASN A 176 -12.66 -34.96 6.99
C ASN A 176 -11.29 -34.83 6.33
N LEU A 177 -10.69 -35.95 5.89
CA LEU A 177 -9.46 -35.94 5.10
C LEU A 177 -9.66 -35.17 3.78
N ASP A 178 -10.70 -35.48 3.02
CA ASP A 178 -11.05 -34.81 1.77
C ASP A 178 -11.34 -33.33 1.98
N LEU A 179 -12.06 -32.98 3.07
CA LEU A 179 -12.36 -31.58 3.41
C LEU A 179 -11.08 -30.80 3.76
N SER A 180 -10.16 -31.42 4.52
CA SER A 180 -8.90 -30.80 4.88
C SER A 180 -8.01 -30.53 3.67
N LEU A 181 -7.97 -31.46 2.71
CA LEU A 181 -7.26 -31.27 1.45
C LEU A 181 -7.85 -30.12 0.64
N LYS A 182 -9.18 -30.06 0.48
CA LYS A 182 -9.85 -28.96 -0.21
C LYS A 182 -9.57 -27.58 0.43
N ARG A 183 -9.43 -27.51 1.75
CA ARG A 183 -9.03 -26.29 2.46
C ARG A 183 -7.60 -25.87 2.10
N ALA A 184 -6.67 -26.83 2.10
CA ALA A 184 -5.29 -26.59 1.68
C ALA A 184 -5.20 -26.14 0.21
N GLU A 185 -5.98 -26.76 -0.67
CA GLU A 185 -6.08 -26.37 -2.08
C GLU A 185 -6.65 -24.94 -2.27
N ALA A 186 -7.64 -24.54 -1.48
CA ALA A 186 -8.18 -23.18 -1.52
C ALA A 186 -7.13 -22.13 -1.14
N VAL A 187 -6.27 -22.42 -0.16
CA VAL A 187 -5.14 -21.56 0.20
C VAL A 187 -4.07 -21.56 -0.89
N LYS A 188 -3.75 -22.75 -1.46
CA LYS A 188 -2.85 -22.83 -2.62
C LYS A 188 -3.33 -21.95 -3.77
N GLN A 189 -4.62 -22.06 -4.14
CA GLN A 189 -5.19 -21.28 -5.23
C GLN A 189 -5.07 -19.77 -4.95
N PHE A 190 -5.33 -19.34 -3.72
CA PHE A 190 -5.13 -17.94 -3.32
C PHE A 190 -3.68 -17.49 -3.53
N LEU A 191 -2.69 -18.29 -3.14
CA LEU A 191 -1.28 -17.96 -3.33
C LEU A 191 -0.89 -17.91 -4.80
N VAL A 192 -1.39 -18.83 -5.63
CA VAL A 192 -1.16 -18.85 -7.08
C VAL A 192 -1.76 -17.62 -7.75
N ASP A 193 -2.98 -17.21 -7.37
CA ASP A 193 -3.63 -15.97 -7.85
C ASP A 193 -2.80 -14.72 -7.51
N HIS A 194 -1.97 -14.80 -6.45
CA HIS A 194 -1.04 -13.74 -6.04
C HIS A 194 0.41 -13.96 -6.53
N GLN A 195 0.56 -14.71 -7.63
CA GLN A 195 1.82 -14.92 -8.34
C GLN A 195 2.87 -15.75 -7.60
N ILE A 196 2.48 -16.60 -6.66
CA ILE A 196 3.38 -17.61 -6.09
C ILE A 196 3.39 -18.84 -7.02
N PRO A 197 4.55 -19.31 -7.47
CA PRO A 197 4.64 -20.44 -8.42
C PRO A 197 4.02 -21.72 -7.86
N SER A 198 3.13 -22.34 -8.61
CA SER A 198 2.39 -23.55 -8.19
C SER A 198 3.28 -24.77 -7.93
N ASP A 199 4.41 -24.88 -8.66
CA ASP A 199 5.41 -25.93 -8.51
C ASP A 199 6.21 -25.83 -7.20
N LYS A 200 6.17 -24.67 -6.54
CA LYS A 200 6.76 -24.44 -5.23
C LYS A 200 5.81 -24.72 -4.07
N ILE A 201 4.56 -25.10 -4.34
CA ILE A 201 3.52 -25.29 -3.32
C ILE A 201 3.08 -26.74 -3.27
N GLN A 202 3.35 -27.40 -2.17
CA GLN A 202 2.84 -28.73 -1.83
C GLN A 202 1.59 -28.59 -0.95
N VAL A 203 0.59 -29.46 -1.15
CA VAL A 203 -0.63 -29.47 -0.33
C VAL A 203 -0.83 -30.86 0.27
N GLU A 204 -1.30 -30.89 1.51
CA GLU A 204 -1.59 -32.09 2.26
C GLU A 204 -2.87 -31.90 3.09
N GLY A 205 -3.73 -32.92 3.10
CA GLY A 205 -4.87 -32.99 4.01
C GLY A 205 -4.53 -33.98 5.14
N ARG A 206 -4.75 -33.57 6.40
CA ARG A 206 -4.53 -34.44 7.60
C ARG A 206 -5.80 -34.76 8.37
N GLY A 207 -6.93 -34.20 7.91
CA GLY A 207 -8.23 -34.44 8.53
C GLY A 207 -8.25 -34.09 10.02
N MET A 208 -9.03 -34.87 10.80
CA MET A 208 -9.14 -34.75 12.24
C MET A 208 -8.06 -35.49 13.03
N GLN A 209 -7.23 -36.26 12.37
CA GLN A 209 -6.24 -37.14 13.02
C GLN A 209 -5.00 -36.38 13.53
N TRP A 210 -4.89 -35.11 13.19
CA TRP A 210 -3.80 -34.25 13.62
C TRP A 210 -4.36 -33.01 14.32
N PRO A 211 -4.97 -33.16 15.50
CA PRO A 211 -5.47 -32.02 16.27
C PRO A 211 -4.31 -31.13 16.73
N VAL A 212 -4.62 -29.89 17.15
CA VAL A 212 -3.63 -28.95 17.67
C VAL A 212 -2.81 -29.57 18.79
N GLY A 213 -1.46 -29.47 18.69
CA GLY A 213 -0.51 -30.04 19.65
C GLY A 213 -0.25 -31.54 19.49
N ALA A 214 -0.78 -32.20 18.45
CA ALA A 214 -0.40 -33.57 18.13
C ALA A 214 0.96 -33.60 17.41
N THR A 215 1.85 -34.48 17.86
CA THR A 215 3.19 -34.70 17.27
C THR A 215 3.20 -35.96 16.37
N SER A 216 2.14 -36.72 16.42
CA SER A 216 1.90 -37.93 15.60
C SER A 216 0.41 -38.04 15.32
N GLU A 217 0.02 -38.99 14.46
CA GLU A 217 -1.37 -39.35 14.24
C GLU A 217 -2.04 -39.74 15.57
N ALA A 218 -3.14 -39.04 15.90
CA ALA A 218 -3.82 -39.20 17.18
C ALA A 218 -4.81 -40.34 17.14
N ASP A 219 -4.90 -41.09 18.24
CA ASP A 219 -5.95 -42.07 18.47
C ASP A 219 -7.31 -41.39 18.75
N GLU A 220 -8.37 -42.19 18.79
CA GLU A 220 -9.74 -41.71 18.96
C GLU A 220 -9.95 -40.96 20.28
N ALA A 221 -9.36 -41.41 21.37
CA ALA A 221 -9.47 -40.77 22.68
C ALA A 221 -8.80 -39.40 22.68
N THR A 222 -7.62 -39.28 22.08
CA THR A 222 -6.88 -38.04 21.90
C THR A 222 -7.66 -37.06 20.99
N ILE A 223 -8.25 -37.56 19.87
CA ILE A 223 -9.08 -36.75 19.00
C ILE A 223 -10.26 -36.16 19.76
N ALA A 224 -11.00 -37.00 20.53
CA ALA A 224 -12.14 -36.59 21.31
C ALA A 224 -11.75 -35.54 22.38
N GLU A 225 -10.67 -35.77 23.12
CA GLU A 225 -10.18 -34.80 24.15
C GLU A 225 -9.75 -33.47 23.53
N ARG A 226 -9.09 -33.49 22.38
CA ARG A 226 -8.65 -32.29 21.67
C ARG A 226 -9.76 -31.55 20.92
N ASN A 227 -10.98 -32.10 20.89
CA ASN A 227 -12.18 -31.54 20.30
C ASN A 227 -13.33 -31.40 21.30
N LYS A 228 -13.06 -31.43 22.61
CA LYS A 228 -14.07 -31.48 23.68
C LYS A 228 -15.02 -30.29 23.74
N ASN A 229 -14.68 -29.16 23.15
CA ASN A 229 -15.53 -27.97 23.12
C ASN A 229 -15.38 -27.21 21.80
N ASP A 230 -16.27 -26.22 21.56
CA ASP A 230 -16.32 -25.48 20.30
C ASP A 230 -15.05 -24.67 20.04
N SER A 231 -14.41 -24.12 21.04
CA SER A 231 -13.14 -23.39 20.91
C SER A 231 -12.01 -24.31 20.44
N ALA A 232 -11.92 -25.51 21.00
CA ALA A 232 -10.94 -26.53 20.60
C ALA A 232 -11.20 -27.02 19.17
N ARG A 233 -12.48 -27.23 18.80
CA ARG A 233 -12.88 -27.59 17.44
C ARG A 233 -12.54 -26.46 16.45
N GLN A 234 -12.80 -25.20 16.84
CA GLN A 234 -12.44 -24.07 15.98
C GLN A 234 -10.94 -24.00 15.73
N ALA A 235 -10.11 -24.24 16.73
CA ALA A 235 -8.65 -24.26 16.59
C ALA A 235 -8.19 -25.41 15.65
N ASN A 236 -8.89 -26.55 15.66
CA ASN A 236 -8.59 -27.69 14.79
C ASN A 236 -9.02 -27.45 13.33
N ARG A 237 -10.02 -26.60 13.06
CA ARG A 237 -10.40 -26.18 11.69
C ARG A 237 -9.41 -25.15 11.15
N ARG A 238 -8.20 -25.57 10.83
CA ARG A 238 -7.12 -24.69 10.43
C ARG A 238 -6.43 -25.15 9.14
N VAL A 239 -5.65 -24.25 8.56
CA VAL A 239 -4.66 -24.56 7.55
C VAL A 239 -3.31 -24.00 8.02
N GLU A 240 -2.31 -24.83 8.03
CA GLU A 240 -0.94 -24.46 8.33
C GLU A 240 -0.17 -24.21 7.04
N VAL A 241 0.58 -23.12 6.98
CA VAL A 241 1.46 -22.77 5.86
C VAL A 241 2.90 -22.77 6.38
N LEU A 242 3.67 -23.72 5.93
CA LEU A 242 5.08 -23.87 6.27
C LEU A 242 5.93 -23.39 5.10
N ILE A 243 6.82 -22.44 5.34
CA ILE A 243 7.78 -21.97 4.37
C ILE A 243 9.13 -22.64 4.68
N LYS A 244 9.69 -23.33 3.67
CA LYS A 244 10.97 -24.04 3.76
C LYS A 244 12.04 -23.36 2.93
N GLY A 245 13.30 -23.69 3.17
CA GLY A 245 14.43 -23.26 2.35
C GLY A 245 14.78 -21.77 2.46
N VAL A 246 14.35 -21.11 3.54
CA VAL A 246 14.69 -19.72 3.84
C VAL A 246 15.79 -19.72 4.90
N ASP A 247 16.94 -19.14 4.57
CA ASP A 247 18.03 -18.90 5.55
C ASP A 247 17.89 -17.50 6.13
N LEU A 248 17.51 -17.42 7.39
CA LEU A 248 17.33 -16.14 8.10
C LEU A 248 18.65 -15.50 8.53
N ASN A 249 19.77 -16.21 8.41
CA ASN A 249 21.11 -15.71 8.75
C ASN A 249 21.81 -15.04 7.56
N VAL A 250 21.24 -15.14 6.36
CA VAL A 250 21.77 -14.43 5.18
C VAL A 250 21.36 -12.96 5.30
N PRO A 251 22.32 -12.00 5.29
CA PRO A 251 21.97 -10.58 5.25
C PRO A 251 21.10 -10.31 4.02
N THR A 252 20.04 -9.54 4.23
CA THR A 252 19.13 -9.12 3.16
C THR A 252 19.98 -8.58 1.99
N PRO A 253 19.84 -9.08 0.77
CA PRO A 253 20.51 -8.47 -0.36
C PRO A 253 20.09 -6.99 -0.44
N ALA A 254 21.05 -6.07 -0.44
CA ALA A 254 20.83 -4.63 -0.51
C ALA A 254 20.11 -4.18 -1.81
N ASP A 255 19.81 -5.12 -2.70
CA ASP A 255 19.32 -4.90 -4.06
C ASP A 255 17.84 -5.23 -4.30
N VAL A 256 17.07 -5.60 -3.29
CA VAL A 256 15.62 -5.75 -3.45
C VAL A 256 14.99 -4.36 -3.41
N LYS A 257 15.12 -3.61 -4.51
CA LYS A 257 14.30 -2.43 -4.76
C LYS A 257 12.84 -2.85 -4.94
N PRO A 258 11.90 -2.05 -4.41
CA PRO A 258 10.46 -2.31 -4.46
C PRO A 258 9.91 -2.37 -5.89
#